data_dfe01ec97000ed27e3eda314aef61813
#
_entry.id   dfe01ec97000ed27e3eda314aef61813
#
_cell.length_a   1.000
_cell.length_b   1.000
_cell.length_c   1.000
_cell.angle_alpha   90.00
_cell.angle_beta   90.00
_cell.angle_gamma   90.00
#
_symmetry.space_group_name_H-M   'P 1'
#
loop_
_entity.id
_entity.type
_entity.pdbx_description
1 polymer ?
#
loop_
_entity_poly.entity_id
_entity_poly.type
_entity_poly.pdbx_seq_one_letter_code
_entity_poly.pdbx_strand_id
1 'polypeptide(L)'
;MKRIILLASCVFASYTALHAQKKIYIPEDLRKMDLQADTSQWSFKRSIETDDLILMWERGFGSDTSNPPMLEGKPMSFNLTNLRDRVQEFYHFFRDTLAFSLPGSKADKYKMMVMVNYSLDGTAYGGTYDNFIGALWVAPNRIQDAKMNCMAHELGHSFQLQIPADSVGDAWGGSGFFEMTSQWMLWQVNPGWLTDENYHFEAFKQLTHKAYLHLDNIYHSPFVIQWWSDLHGRKSIAELYRQGRIGEDPVMTYKRMYNMSQKQFCDEMFRGYQHLVNFDFNHARKETRQYACTFDTETEGGKWLRPKNYPEEYGFNAIKLDDKVNLNARKFRLNIQGDNLRYGFVGITTDDQSVYSDVNATEFVVPKSKRLSPLYLIVMGAPLQHYHIPMPTDENYKNPQKLLEFPYSFRIFATR
;
A
#
# COMPACT_ATOMS: atom_id res chain seq x y z
N MET A 1 -46.25 -51.99 21.24
CA MET A 1 -45.09 -51.35 20.48
C MET A 1 -44.61 -50.15 21.22
N LYS A 2 -43.50 -50.25 21.99
CA LYS A 2 -42.88 -49.14 22.74
C LYS A 2 -41.85 -48.50 21.84
N ARG A 3 -42.00 -47.22 21.54
CA ARG A 3 -40.99 -46.44 20.82
C ARG A 3 -39.94 -45.90 21.84
N ILE A 4 -38.71 -46.34 21.64
CA ILE A 4 -37.53 -45.80 22.37
C ILE A 4 -37.05 -44.58 21.59
N ILE A 5 -37.07 -43.42 22.24
CA ILE A 5 -36.48 -42.18 21.74
C ILE A 5 -35.06 -42.16 22.28
N LEU A 6 -34.07 -42.27 21.38
CA LEU A 6 -32.66 -42.06 21.69
C LEU A 6 -32.38 -40.56 21.61
N LEU A 7 -32.11 -39.93 22.75
CA LEU A 7 -31.53 -38.55 22.81
C LEU A 7 -30.01 -38.64 22.59
N ALA A 8 -29.57 -38.18 21.46
CA ALA A 8 -28.15 -38.00 21.20
C ALA A 8 -27.70 -36.63 21.79
N SER A 9 -27.00 -36.68 22.91
CA SER A 9 -26.36 -35.51 23.49
C SER A 9 -25.07 -35.18 22.72
N CYS A 10 -25.09 -34.15 21.86
CA CYS A 10 -23.89 -33.60 21.26
C CYS A 10 -23.13 -32.76 22.32
N VAL A 11 -22.07 -33.33 22.85
CA VAL A 11 -21.10 -32.58 23.67
C VAL A 11 -20.25 -31.76 22.72
N PHE A 12 -20.50 -30.44 22.61
CA PHE A 12 -19.59 -29.52 22.01
C PHE A 12 -18.40 -29.33 22.96
N ALA A 13 -17.30 -30.01 22.68
CA ALA A 13 -16.01 -29.72 23.29
C ALA A 13 -15.49 -28.40 22.68
N SER A 14 -15.65 -27.30 23.42
CA SER A 14 -15.01 -26.04 23.10
C SER A 14 -13.50 -26.22 23.31
N TYR A 15 -12.75 -26.44 22.24
CA TYR A 15 -11.31 -26.33 22.25
C TYR A 15 -10.96 -24.84 22.40
N THR A 16 -10.83 -24.35 23.62
CA THR A 16 -10.04 -23.16 23.88
C THR A 16 -8.58 -23.55 23.66
N ALA A 17 -8.04 -23.25 22.49
CA ALA A 17 -6.60 -23.29 22.29
C ALA A 17 -5.99 -22.32 23.32
N LEU A 18 -5.35 -22.83 24.35
CA LEU A 18 -4.44 -22.05 25.19
C LEU A 18 -3.31 -21.61 24.27
N HIS A 19 -3.40 -20.39 23.73
CA HIS A 19 -2.25 -19.78 23.11
C HIS A 19 -1.21 -19.56 24.22
N ALA A 20 -0.06 -20.25 24.07
CA ALA A 20 1.05 -20.02 24.96
C ALA A 20 1.47 -18.54 24.87
N GLN A 21 1.66 -17.88 26.01
CA GLN A 21 2.10 -16.48 26.04
C GLN A 21 3.38 -16.33 25.21
N LYS A 22 3.40 -15.37 24.26
CA LYS A 22 4.56 -15.09 23.43
C LYS A 22 5.75 -14.65 24.28
N LYS A 23 6.94 -15.09 23.90
CA LYS A 23 8.20 -14.73 24.56
C LYS A 23 8.65 -13.34 24.09
N ILE A 24 9.46 -12.68 24.92
CA ILE A 24 10.20 -11.48 24.52
C ILE A 24 11.56 -11.95 24.00
N TYR A 25 11.89 -11.58 22.77
CA TYR A 25 13.24 -11.70 22.24
C TYR A 25 14.09 -10.55 22.79
N ILE A 26 15.29 -10.83 23.27
CA ILE A 26 16.22 -9.79 23.71
C ILE A 26 17.27 -9.59 22.61
N PRO A 27 17.21 -8.45 21.87
CA PRO A 27 18.17 -8.13 20.83
C PRO A 27 19.62 -8.04 21.33
N GLU A 28 20.58 -8.27 20.44
CA GLU A 28 21.99 -8.25 20.79
C GLU A 28 22.44 -6.96 21.50
N ASP A 29 21.97 -5.82 21.02
CA ASP A 29 22.29 -4.52 21.62
C ASP A 29 21.69 -4.35 23.02
N LEU A 30 20.49 -4.88 23.26
CA LEU A 30 19.85 -4.82 24.56
C LEU A 30 20.47 -5.81 25.56
N ARG A 31 21.08 -6.91 25.12
CA ARG A 31 21.78 -7.88 25.99
C ARG A 31 22.98 -7.26 26.73
N LYS A 32 23.50 -6.15 26.20
CA LYS A 32 24.63 -5.42 26.81
C LYS A 32 24.21 -4.54 27.98
N MET A 33 22.91 -4.43 28.24
CA MET A 33 22.32 -3.58 29.27
C MET A 33 21.70 -4.42 30.40
N ASP A 34 21.69 -3.87 31.61
CA ASP A 34 20.87 -4.44 32.68
C ASP A 34 19.42 -3.95 32.51
N LEU A 35 18.61 -4.78 31.86
CA LEU A 35 17.20 -4.46 31.58
C LEU A 35 16.31 -4.44 32.86
N GLN A 36 16.83 -4.85 34.02
CA GLN A 36 16.13 -4.75 35.30
C GLN A 36 16.46 -3.45 36.05
N ALA A 37 17.55 -2.78 35.67
CA ALA A 37 17.96 -1.52 36.27
C ALA A 37 17.20 -0.34 35.66
N ASP A 38 16.65 0.51 36.51
CA ASP A 38 15.95 1.73 36.06
C ASP A 38 16.92 2.79 35.49
N THR A 39 18.20 2.65 35.81
CA THR A 39 19.28 3.52 35.30
C THR A 39 19.68 3.22 33.85
N SER A 40 19.35 2.05 33.32
CA SER A 40 19.65 1.68 31.93
C SER A 40 18.83 2.52 30.94
N GLN A 41 19.33 2.72 29.72
CA GLN A 41 18.61 3.42 28.64
C GLN A 41 17.25 2.75 28.40
N TRP A 42 17.25 1.45 28.23
CA TRP A 42 16.08 0.60 28.11
C TRP A 42 15.91 -0.27 29.34
N SER A 43 14.68 -0.43 29.83
CA SER A 43 14.41 -1.24 31.04
C SER A 43 12.99 -1.79 30.98
N PHE A 44 12.79 -3.00 31.50
CA PHE A 44 11.46 -3.58 31.67
C PHE A 44 10.60 -2.80 32.68
N LYS A 45 11.19 -1.96 33.53
CA LYS A 45 10.44 -1.03 34.38
C LYS A 45 9.77 0.10 33.60
N ARG A 46 10.21 0.34 32.36
CA ARG A 46 9.65 1.30 31.42
C ARG A 46 9.17 0.56 30.19
N SER A 47 8.28 -0.41 30.41
CA SER A 47 7.64 -1.15 29.35
C SER A 47 6.20 -1.49 29.69
N ILE A 48 5.44 -1.82 28.67
CA ILE A 48 4.10 -2.39 28.77
C ILE A 48 3.97 -3.50 27.72
N GLU A 49 3.28 -4.56 28.10
CA GLU A 49 3.09 -5.72 27.22
C GLU A 49 1.62 -5.86 26.81
N THR A 50 1.41 -6.37 25.61
CA THR A 50 0.15 -6.96 25.14
C THR A 50 0.37 -8.44 24.85
N ASP A 51 -0.59 -9.11 24.25
CA ASP A 51 -0.40 -10.50 23.82
C ASP A 51 0.68 -10.63 22.73
N ASP A 52 0.78 -9.64 21.85
CA ASP A 52 1.62 -9.70 20.65
C ASP A 52 2.79 -8.72 20.63
N LEU A 53 2.79 -7.73 21.51
CA LEU A 53 3.75 -6.63 21.51
C LEU A 53 4.41 -6.44 22.86
N ILE A 54 5.63 -5.88 22.86
CA ILE A 54 6.23 -5.18 23.98
C ILE A 54 6.55 -3.75 23.53
N LEU A 55 6.04 -2.77 24.26
CA LEU A 55 6.34 -1.36 24.09
C LEU A 55 7.33 -0.94 25.16
N MET A 56 8.45 -0.34 24.78
CA MET A 56 9.47 0.18 25.69
C MET A 56 9.70 1.65 25.39
N TRP A 57 10.03 2.44 26.44
CA TRP A 57 10.42 3.83 26.28
C TRP A 57 11.71 4.14 27.01
N GLU A 58 12.50 5.03 26.44
CA GLU A 58 13.81 5.39 26.96
C GLU A 58 13.75 6.06 28.34
N ARG A 59 14.86 5.99 29.06
CA ARG A 59 15.02 6.56 30.39
C ARG A 59 14.68 8.06 30.46
N GLY A 60 14.90 8.82 29.40
CA GLY A 60 14.61 10.24 29.33
C GLY A 60 13.16 10.61 29.63
N PHE A 61 12.21 9.72 29.35
CA PHE A 61 10.79 9.93 29.70
C PHE A 61 10.48 9.79 31.20
N GLY A 62 11.34 9.12 31.97
CA GLY A 62 10.99 8.70 33.33
C GLY A 62 9.89 7.64 33.36
N SER A 63 9.12 7.61 34.45
CA SER A 63 8.02 6.65 34.63
C SER A 63 6.67 7.13 34.10
N ASP A 64 6.50 8.43 33.88
CA ASP A 64 5.25 9.04 33.41
C ASP A 64 5.42 9.62 32.00
N THR A 65 4.96 8.90 30.99
CA THR A 65 5.00 9.32 29.59
C THR A 65 4.03 10.45 29.24
N SER A 66 3.09 10.77 30.14
CA SER A 66 2.13 11.87 29.95
C SER A 66 2.72 13.22 30.38
N ASN A 67 3.70 13.20 31.29
CA ASN A 67 4.38 14.39 31.79
C ASN A 67 5.91 14.19 31.96
N PRO A 68 6.62 13.77 30.90
CA PRO A 68 8.06 13.58 30.95
C PRO A 68 8.79 14.93 31.03
N PRO A 69 10.08 14.93 31.40
CA PRO A 69 10.93 16.10 31.24
C PRO A 69 10.88 16.65 29.81
N MET A 70 11.08 17.96 29.66
CA MET A 70 11.26 18.57 28.35
C MET A 70 12.64 18.26 27.79
N LEU A 71 12.76 18.10 26.48
CA LEU A 71 14.02 18.02 25.76
C LEU A 71 14.20 19.31 24.93
N GLU A 72 15.26 20.06 25.23
CA GLU A 72 15.54 21.35 24.54
C GLU A 72 14.33 22.31 24.53
N GLY A 73 13.58 22.33 25.64
CA GLY A 73 12.39 23.18 25.78
C GLY A 73 11.15 22.69 25.02
N LYS A 74 11.19 21.51 24.41
CA LYS A 74 10.05 20.93 23.69
C LYS A 74 9.38 19.82 24.50
N PRO A 75 8.06 19.71 24.44
CA PRO A 75 7.33 18.65 25.15
C PRO A 75 7.63 17.28 24.51
N MET A 76 7.85 16.29 25.36
CA MET A 76 8.15 14.91 24.97
C MET A 76 7.02 13.93 25.31
N SER A 77 5.88 14.43 25.79
CA SER A 77 4.74 13.60 26.18
C SER A 77 4.13 12.88 24.99
N PHE A 78 3.62 11.69 25.23
CA PHE A 78 2.82 10.92 24.29
C PHE A 78 1.77 10.07 25.01
N ASN A 79 0.72 9.68 24.29
CA ASN A 79 -0.36 8.86 24.83
C ASN A 79 -0.01 7.37 24.71
N LEU A 80 0.58 6.80 25.75
CA LEU A 80 0.99 5.38 25.79
C LEU A 80 -0.18 4.42 25.58
N THR A 81 -1.35 4.72 26.14
CA THR A 81 -2.54 3.88 26.00
C THR A 81 -2.99 3.85 24.54
N ASN A 82 -3.10 5.00 23.89
CA ASN A 82 -3.48 5.07 22.48
C ASN A 82 -2.43 4.37 21.58
N LEU A 83 -1.14 4.59 21.83
CA LEU A 83 -0.08 3.90 21.08
C LEU A 83 -0.21 2.38 21.20
N ARG A 84 -0.35 1.86 22.43
CA ARG A 84 -0.53 0.42 22.69
C ARG A 84 -1.74 -0.14 21.94
N ASP A 85 -2.88 0.49 22.11
CA ASP A 85 -4.15 -0.04 21.62
C ASP A 85 -4.21 0.00 20.08
N ARG A 86 -3.75 1.09 19.47
CA ARG A 86 -3.74 1.23 18.01
C ARG A 86 -2.73 0.28 17.35
N VAL A 87 -1.50 0.18 17.88
CA VAL A 87 -0.51 -0.73 17.30
C VAL A 87 -0.93 -2.20 17.47
N GLN A 88 -1.59 -2.55 18.59
CA GLN A 88 -2.16 -3.90 18.76
C GLN A 88 -3.29 -4.18 17.76
N GLU A 89 -4.16 -3.22 17.50
CA GLU A 89 -5.22 -3.33 16.48
C GLU A 89 -4.62 -3.54 15.08
N PHE A 90 -3.60 -2.76 14.70
CA PHE A 90 -2.91 -2.90 13.42
C PHE A 90 -2.21 -4.26 13.31
N TYR A 91 -1.57 -4.71 14.40
CA TYR A 91 -0.93 -6.02 14.45
C TYR A 91 -1.91 -7.14 14.13
N HIS A 92 -3.07 -7.15 14.79
CA HIS A 92 -4.11 -8.15 14.54
C HIS A 92 -4.59 -8.11 13.09
N PHE A 93 -4.82 -6.92 12.56
CA PHE A 93 -5.28 -6.80 11.18
C PHE A 93 -4.23 -7.30 10.18
N PHE A 94 -2.95 -6.96 10.35
CA PHE A 94 -1.87 -7.37 9.45
C PHE A 94 -1.58 -8.87 9.56
N ARG A 95 -1.70 -9.45 10.74
CA ARG A 95 -1.59 -10.90 10.95
C ARG A 95 -2.80 -11.66 10.41
N ASP A 96 -4.00 -11.31 10.84
CA ASP A 96 -5.19 -12.15 10.67
C ASP A 96 -5.90 -11.91 9.33
N THR A 97 -5.99 -10.63 8.93
CA THR A 97 -6.70 -10.23 7.71
C THR A 97 -5.79 -10.23 6.50
N LEU A 98 -4.59 -9.66 6.62
CA LEU A 98 -3.63 -9.58 5.52
C LEU A 98 -2.70 -10.80 5.45
N ALA A 99 -2.59 -11.57 6.52
CA ALA A 99 -1.78 -12.79 6.65
C ALA A 99 -0.27 -12.57 6.43
N PHE A 100 0.28 -11.42 6.84
CA PHE A 100 1.72 -11.18 6.75
C PHE A 100 2.53 -12.04 7.75
N SER A 101 1.92 -12.53 8.82
CA SER A 101 2.50 -13.52 9.72
C SER A 101 1.64 -14.78 9.72
N LEU A 102 2.27 -15.96 9.67
CA LEU A 102 1.59 -17.24 9.67
C LEU A 102 1.82 -17.99 10.99
N PRO A 103 0.94 -18.92 11.36
CA PRO A 103 1.17 -19.83 12.47
C PRO A 103 2.53 -20.53 12.36
N GLY A 104 3.27 -20.59 13.47
CA GLY A 104 4.60 -21.17 13.52
C GLY A 104 5.75 -20.23 13.16
N SER A 105 5.49 -19.03 12.66
CA SER A 105 6.49 -17.98 12.41
C SER A 105 7.18 -17.53 13.70
N LYS A 106 8.24 -16.69 13.58
CA LYS A 106 8.84 -16.07 14.76
C LYS A 106 7.87 -15.12 15.46
N ALA A 107 7.09 -14.34 14.69
CA ALA A 107 6.07 -13.45 15.23
C ALA A 107 4.87 -14.18 15.88
N ASP A 108 4.70 -15.48 15.63
CA ASP A 108 3.75 -16.32 16.38
C ASP A 108 4.28 -16.74 17.76
N LYS A 109 5.58 -16.76 17.95
CA LYS A 109 6.27 -17.22 19.16
C LYS A 109 6.83 -16.09 20.01
N TYR A 110 7.14 -14.96 19.40
CA TYR A 110 7.76 -13.81 20.03
C TYR A 110 6.95 -12.55 19.81
N LYS A 111 6.99 -11.66 20.80
CA LYS A 111 6.39 -10.32 20.68
C LYS A 111 7.21 -9.44 19.76
N MET A 112 6.55 -8.68 18.89
CA MET A 112 7.20 -7.59 18.18
C MET A 112 7.46 -6.43 19.15
N MET A 113 8.43 -5.58 18.83
CA MET A 113 8.92 -4.54 19.72
C MET A 113 8.57 -3.15 19.22
N VAL A 114 8.08 -2.29 20.12
CA VAL A 114 7.84 -0.87 19.87
C VAL A 114 8.74 -0.07 20.77
N MET A 115 9.69 0.66 20.17
CA MET A 115 10.75 1.39 20.88
C MET A 115 10.50 2.89 20.77
N VAL A 116 10.15 3.55 21.87
CA VAL A 116 9.90 5.00 21.89
C VAL A 116 11.17 5.72 22.32
N ASN A 117 11.82 6.40 21.39
CA ASN A 117 13.07 7.12 21.61
C ASN A 117 12.81 8.49 22.23
N TYR A 118 13.60 8.85 23.25
CA TYR A 118 13.58 10.19 23.84
C TYR A 118 14.43 11.13 22.97
N SER A 119 13.89 11.51 21.81
CA SER A 119 14.59 12.27 20.77
C SER A 119 13.65 13.24 20.06
N LEU A 120 14.23 14.31 19.52
CA LEU A 120 13.57 15.31 18.67
C LEU A 120 13.86 15.10 17.17
N ASP A 121 14.59 14.08 16.81
CA ASP A 121 15.04 13.82 15.43
C ASP A 121 13.91 13.42 14.45
N GLY A 122 12.73 13.12 14.96
CA GLY A 122 11.59 12.74 14.15
C GLY A 122 11.66 11.31 13.61
N THR A 123 12.46 10.45 14.25
CA THR A 123 12.54 9.02 13.89
C THR A 123 11.16 8.40 13.80
N ALA A 124 10.88 7.74 12.69
CA ALA A 124 9.87 6.74 12.50
C ALA A 124 10.46 5.69 11.56
N TYR A 125 10.61 4.47 12.04
CA TYR A 125 11.26 3.40 11.29
C TYR A 125 10.70 2.05 11.68
N GLY A 126 10.21 1.31 10.70
CA GLY A 126 9.79 -0.07 10.85
C GLY A 126 10.84 -1.03 10.28
N GLY A 127 11.15 -2.08 11.03
CA GLY A 127 12.18 -3.01 10.65
C GLY A 127 12.15 -4.30 11.47
N THR A 128 13.32 -4.90 11.67
CA THR A 128 13.51 -6.06 12.54
C THR A 128 14.70 -5.85 13.45
N TYR A 129 14.65 -6.39 14.66
CA TYR A 129 15.85 -6.61 15.46
C TYR A 129 16.54 -7.91 15.02
N ASP A 130 17.85 -7.83 14.77
CA ASP A 130 18.77 -8.94 14.47
C ASP A 130 18.29 -9.85 13.31
N ASN A 131 17.50 -9.30 12.36
CA ASN A 131 16.80 -10.08 11.33
C ASN A 131 16.00 -11.25 11.92
N PHE A 132 15.44 -11.04 13.09
CA PHE A 132 14.77 -12.09 13.86
C PHE A 132 13.30 -11.75 14.13
N ILE A 133 13.04 -10.62 14.76
CA ILE A 133 11.66 -10.20 15.12
C ILE A 133 11.36 -8.77 14.70
N GLY A 134 10.18 -8.54 14.19
CA GLY A 134 9.70 -7.22 13.80
C GLY A 134 9.80 -6.22 14.96
N ALA A 135 10.26 -5.02 14.63
CA ALA A 135 10.36 -3.93 15.57
C ALA A 135 10.13 -2.58 14.87
N LEU A 136 9.69 -1.61 15.62
CA LEU A 136 9.61 -0.22 15.16
C LEU A 136 10.18 0.73 16.19
N TRP A 137 10.78 1.81 15.71
CA TRP A 137 11.39 2.87 16.50
C TRP A 137 10.70 4.19 16.19
N VAL A 138 10.34 4.95 17.21
CA VAL A 138 9.55 6.15 17.03
C VAL A 138 9.93 7.25 18.01
N ALA A 139 10.02 8.49 17.51
CA ALA A 139 10.11 9.69 18.34
C ALA A 139 8.71 10.23 18.69
N PRO A 140 8.52 10.94 19.82
CA PRO A 140 7.21 11.39 20.28
C PRO A 140 6.42 12.23 19.27
N ASN A 141 7.10 13.04 18.46
CA ASN A 141 6.45 13.89 17.46
C ASN A 141 5.78 13.12 16.32
N ARG A 142 6.00 11.81 16.20
CA ARG A 142 5.38 10.92 15.20
C ARG A 142 4.16 10.17 15.74
N ILE A 143 3.87 10.28 17.02
CA ILE A 143 2.77 9.56 17.70
C ILE A 143 1.81 10.51 18.43
N GLN A 144 1.68 11.74 17.93
CA GLN A 144 0.72 12.73 18.45
C GLN A 144 -0.68 12.56 17.85
N ASP A 145 -0.78 12.01 16.64
CA ASP A 145 -2.05 11.75 15.97
C ASP A 145 -2.78 10.56 16.62
N ALA A 146 -4.06 10.76 16.96
CA ALA A 146 -4.88 9.70 17.56
C ALA A 146 -5.10 8.49 16.63
N LYS A 147 -5.04 8.67 15.31
CA LYS A 147 -5.17 7.58 14.32
C LYS A 147 -3.91 6.74 14.19
N MET A 148 -2.77 7.29 14.59
CA MET A 148 -1.46 6.60 14.50
C MET A 148 -1.10 6.12 13.08
N ASN A 149 -1.39 6.94 12.07
CA ASN A 149 -1.10 6.58 10.67
C ASN A 149 0.37 6.20 10.45
N CYS A 150 1.28 7.01 10.99
CA CYS A 150 2.72 6.72 10.93
C CYS A 150 3.03 5.33 11.53
N MET A 151 2.40 4.96 12.64
CA MET A 151 2.62 3.64 13.26
C MET A 151 2.04 2.49 12.44
N ALA A 152 0.93 2.71 11.76
CA ALA A 152 0.39 1.70 10.83
C ALA A 152 1.35 1.45 9.66
N HIS A 153 1.94 2.52 9.13
CA HIS A 153 2.95 2.45 8.08
C HIS A 153 4.21 1.70 8.56
N GLU A 154 4.80 2.12 9.67
CA GLU A 154 6.05 1.53 10.18
C GLU A 154 5.87 0.07 10.63
N LEU A 155 4.74 -0.25 11.25
CA LEU A 155 4.43 -1.65 11.57
C LEU A 155 4.27 -2.48 10.30
N GLY A 156 3.77 -1.89 9.23
CA GLY A 156 3.74 -2.52 7.89
C GLY A 156 5.13 -2.99 7.48
N HIS A 157 6.13 -2.13 7.58
CA HIS A 157 7.53 -2.49 7.30
C HIS A 157 8.05 -3.62 8.20
N SER A 158 7.70 -3.59 9.48
CA SER A 158 8.08 -4.67 10.41
C SER A 158 7.51 -6.02 9.98
N PHE A 159 6.26 -6.06 9.49
CA PHE A 159 5.64 -7.27 8.96
C PHE A 159 6.22 -7.72 7.61
N GLN A 160 6.53 -6.79 6.71
CA GLN A 160 7.18 -7.09 5.44
C GLN A 160 8.54 -7.75 5.66
N LEU A 161 9.37 -7.19 6.55
CA LEU A 161 10.70 -7.71 6.88
C LEU A 161 10.66 -8.96 7.77
N GLN A 162 9.54 -9.22 8.46
CA GLN A 162 9.35 -10.46 9.20
C GLN A 162 9.34 -11.68 8.26
N ILE A 163 8.88 -11.53 7.02
CA ILE A 163 8.82 -12.62 6.04
C ILE A 163 10.23 -13.17 5.74
N PRO A 164 11.21 -12.38 5.26
CA PRO A 164 12.58 -12.89 5.10
C PRO A 164 13.26 -13.23 6.44
N ALA A 165 12.93 -12.56 7.54
CA ALA A 165 13.39 -12.94 8.86
C ALA A 165 12.95 -14.36 9.26
N ASP A 166 11.77 -14.81 8.82
CA ASP A 166 11.28 -16.18 8.96
C ASP A 166 11.91 -17.16 7.95
N SER A 167 12.89 -16.70 7.17
CA SER A 167 13.58 -17.46 6.11
C SER A 167 12.65 -17.90 4.97
N VAL A 168 11.63 -17.12 4.67
CA VAL A 168 10.73 -17.31 3.54
C VAL A 168 10.64 -16.04 2.71
N GLY A 169 10.62 -16.15 1.36
CA GLY A 169 10.40 -15.03 0.47
C GLY A 169 11.44 -13.92 0.50
N ASP A 170 11.00 -12.74 0.06
CA ASP A 170 11.79 -11.50 0.04
C ASP A 170 10.86 -10.30 0.27
N ALA A 171 11.39 -9.23 0.84
CA ALA A 171 10.66 -7.98 1.09
C ALA A 171 11.04 -6.87 0.10
N TRP A 172 12.02 -7.10 -0.79
CA TRP A 172 12.56 -6.10 -1.73
C TRP A 172 12.85 -4.76 -1.04
N GLY A 173 13.44 -4.84 0.17
CA GLY A 173 13.65 -3.71 1.06
C GLY A 173 14.33 -2.54 0.37
N GLY A 174 13.81 -1.32 0.57
CA GLY A 174 14.28 -0.10 -0.08
C GLY A 174 13.79 0.09 -1.50
N SER A 175 12.99 -0.82 -2.08
CA SER A 175 12.32 -0.61 -3.36
C SER A 175 11.07 0.27 -3.21
N GLY A 176 10.64 0.86 -4.32
CA GLY A 176 9.38 1.61 -4.33
C GLY A 176 8.19 0.80 -3.85
N PHE A 177 8.13 -0.48 -4.17
CA PHE A 177 7.05 -1.37 -3.77
C PHE A 177 6.99 -1.61 -2.24
N PHE A 178 8.13 -1.60 -1.57
CA PHE A 178 8.22 -1.74 -0.12
C PHE A 178 7.43 -0.62 0.58
N GLU A 179 7.67 0.63 0.18
CA GLU A 179 6.95 1.79 0.69
C GLU A 179 5.47 1.80 0.27
N MET A 180 5.18 1.55 -1.02
CA MET A 180 3.80 1.48 -1.53
C MET A 180 2.96 0.45 -0.79
N THR A 181 3.55 -0.70 -0.42
CA THR A 181 2.83 -1.74 0.32
C THR A 181 2.56 -1.30 1.74
N SER A 182 3.49 -0.62 2.40
CA SER A 182 3.26 -0.08 3.74
C SER A 182 2.17 1.00 3.73
N GLN A 183 2.14 1.86 2.72
CA GLN A 183 1.03 2.80 2.50
C GLN A 183 -0.30 2.08 2.21
N TRP A 184 -0.28 0.98 1.47
CA TRP A 184 -1.46 0.17 1.26
C TRP A 184 -1.95 -0.46 2.58
N MET A 185 -1.05 -0.98 3.41
CA MET A 185 -1.38 -1.54 4.73
C MET A 185 -1.98 -0.48 5.67
N LEU A 186 -1.41 0.72 5.70
CA LEU A 186 -2.00 1.88 6.38
C LEU A 186 -3.41 2.17 5.85
N TRP A 187 -3.61 2.23 4.54
CA TRP A 187 -4.92 2.50 3.96
C TRP A 187 -5.96 1.41 4.30
N GLN A 188 -5.53 0.14 4.47
CA GLN A 188 -6.44 -0.94 4.90
C GLN A 188 -6.99 -0.73 6.32
N VAL A 189 -6.21 -0.18 7.24
CA VAL A 189 -6.62 0.07 8.63
C VAL A 189 -7.18 1.47 8.85
N ASN A 190 -6.88 2.42 7.97
CA ASN A 190 -7.48 3.75 7.93
C ASN A 190 -8.06 4.05 6.54
N PRO A 191 -9.32 3.68 6.28
CA PRO A 191 -9.97 3.97 4.98
C PRO A 191 -10.01 5.46 4.63
N GLY A 192 -9.91 6.35 5.61
CA GLY A 192 -9.85 7.80 5.45
C GLY A 192 -8.47 8.36 5.13
N TRP A 193 -7.45 7.52 4.90
CA TRP A 193 -6.07 7.95 4.66
C TRP A 193 -5.93 9.03 3.58
N LEU A 194 -6.62 8.90 2.45
CA LEU A 194 -6.58 9.90 1.37
C LEU A 194 -7.07 11.29 1.81
N THR A 195 -7.86 11.36 2.87
CA THR A 195 -8.31 12.64 3.46
C THR A 195 -7.32 13.15 4.49
N ASP A 196 -6.80 12.26 5.33
CA ASP A 196 -5.88 12.62 6.41
C ASP A 196 -4.53 13.09 5.87
N GLU A 197 -4.07 12.45 4.80
CA GLU A 197 -2.77 12.68 4.16
C GLU A 197 -2.95 12.99 2.67
N ASN A 198 -3.89 13.87 2.34
CA ASN A 198 -4.30 14.20 0.98
C ASN A 198 -3.14 14.62 0.07
N TYR A 199 -2.07 15.17 0.65
CA TYR A 199 -0.88 15.57 -0.11
C TYR A 199 -0.25 14.42 -0.90
N HIS A 200 -0.37 13.18 -0.44
CA HIS A 200 0.08 12.00 -1.18
C HIS A 200 -0.73 11.81 -2.48
N PHE A 201 -2.05 11.95 -2.40
CA PHE A 201 -2.89 11.82 -3.59
C PHE A 201 -2.70 12.98 -4.57
N GLU A 202 -2.56 14.20 -4.06
CA GLU A 202 -2.26 15.37 -4.91
C GLU A 202 -0.92 15.23 -5.63
N ALA A 203 0.11 14.71 -4.95
CA ALA A 203 1.39 14.39 -5.57
C ALA A 203 1.24 13.28 -6.63
N PHE A 204 0.53 12.19 -6.31
CA PHE A 204 0.31 11.09 -7.25
C PHE A 204 -0.36 11.54 -8.55
N LYS A 205 -1.36 12.44 -8.48
CA LYS A 205 -2.01 12.96 -9.70
C LYS A 205 -1.03 13.63 -10.66
N GLN A 206 0.06 14.20 -10.15
CA GLN A 206 1.11 14.82 -10.97
C GLN A 206 2.13 13.80 -11.49
N LEU A 207 2.20 12.62 -10.89
CA LEU A 207 3.22 11.61 -11.10
C LEU A 207 2.69 10.33 -11.79
N THR A 208 1.43 10.34 -12.26
CA THR A 208 0.82 9.16 -12.89
C THR A 208 1.58 8.64 -14.12
N HIS A 209 2.27 9.54 -14.83
CA HIS A 209 3.09 9.20 -15.99
C HIS A 209 4.40 8.47 -15.63
N LYS A 210 4.86 8.57 -14.38
CA LYS A 210 6.07 7.89 -13.91
C LYS A 210 5.88 6.39 -13.87
N ALA A 211 6.99 5.65 -14.03
CA ALA A 211 6.98 4.20 -13.95
C ALA A 211 6.40 3.72 -12.62
N TYR A 212 5.76 2.54 -12.65
CA TYR A 212 5.07 2.00 -11.47
C TYR A 212 5.99 1.94 -10.24
N LEU A 213 7.22 1.50 -10.38
CA LEU A 213 8.19 1.40 -9.28
C LEU A 213 9.13 2.61 -9.18
N HIS A 214 8.78 3.74 -9.83
CA HIS A 214 9.60 4.95 -9.78
C HIS A 214 9.68 5.53 -8.38
N LEU A 215 10.87 5.96 -7.95
CA LEU A 215 11.13 6.45 -6.59
C LEU A 215 10.29 7.67 -6.20
N ASP A 216 9.93 8.54 -7.16
CA ASP A 216 9.07 9.69 -6.89
C ASP A 216 7.65 9.29 -6.44
N ASN A 217 7.23 8.06 -6.72
CA ASN A 217 5.88 7.56 -6.44
C ASN A 217 5.76 6.68 -5.19
N ILE A 218 6.86 6.34 -4.54
CA ILE A 218 6.90 5.26 -3.53
C ILE A 218 5.93 5.44 -2.37
N TYR A 219 5.70 6.68 -1.92
CA TYR A 219 4.75 6.99 -0.84
C TYR A 219 3.35 7.36 -1.33
N HIS A 220 3.14 7.45 -2.66
CA HIS A 220 1.94 8.09 -3.21
C HIS A 220 1.00 7.12 -3.94
N SER A 221 1.45 5.91 -4.30
CA SER A 221 0.73 5.05 -5.26
C SER A 221 0.40 3.63 -4.77
N PRO A 222 -0.37 3.43 -3.70
CA PRO A 222 -0.77 2.10 -3.24
C PRO A 222 -1.86 1.44 -4.12
N PHE A 223 -2.31 2.10 -5.17
CA PHE A 223 -3.54 1.77 -5.90
C PHE A 223 -3.44 0.49 -6.73
N VAL A 224 -2.28 0.19 -7.31
CA VAL A 224 -2.05 -1.08 -8.03
C VAL A 224 -2.10 -2.26 -7.07
N ILE A 225 -1.55 -2.09 -5.86
CA ILE A 225 -1.60 -3.12 -4.82
C ILE A 225 -3.05 -3.37 -4.39
N GLN A 226 -3.86 -2.32 -4.29
CA GLN A 226 -5.30 -2.47 -4.05
C GLN A 226 -5.98 -3.24 -5.18
N TRP A 227 -5.66 -2.95 -6.44
CA TRP A 227 -6.17 -3.67 -7.59
C TRP A 227 -5.81 -5.17 -7.54
N TRP A 228 -4.57 -5.51 -7.26
CA TRP A 228 -4.16 -6.91 -7.08
C TRP A 228 -4.88 -7.58 -5.91
N SER A 229 -5.06 -6.85 -4.82
CA SER A 229 -5.85 -7.32 -3.67
C SER A 229 -7.33 -7.58 -4.03
N ASP A 230 -7.91 -6.76 -4.89
CA ASP A 230 -9.29 -6.96 -5.37
C ASP A 230 -9.42 -8.18 -6.28
N LEU A 231 -8.41 -8.44 -7.12
CA LEU A 231 -8.38 -9.59 -8.03
C LEU A 231 -8.16 -10.92 -7.31
N HIS A 232 -7.27 -10.95 -6.32
CA HIS A 232 -6.74 -12.19 -5.75
C HIS A 232 -7.04 -12.34 -4.25
N GLY A 233 -7.70 -11.36 -3.65
CA GLY A 233 -7.96 -11.30 -2.22
C GLY A 233 -6.81 -10.66 -1.42
N ARG A 234 -7.12 -10.08 -0.27
CA ARG A 234 -6.16 -9.30 0.55
C ARG A 234 -4.91 -10.06 0.94
N LYS A 235 -5.02 -11.36 1.17
CA LYS A 235 -3.89 -12.22 1.56
C LYS A 235 -2.86 -12.44 0.45
N SER A 236 -3.25 -12.18 -0.80
CA SER A 236 -2.36 -12.36 -1.96
C SER A 236 -1.14 -11.46 -1.92
N ILE A 237 -1.23 -10.30 -1.26
CA ILE A 237 -0.12 -9.37 -1.15
C ILE A 237 0.96 -9.95 -0.22
N ALA A 238 0.60 -10.48 0.93
CA ALA A 238 1.56 -11.17 1.80
C ALA A 238 2.11 -12.45 1.12
N GLU A 239 1.30 -13.14 0.32
CA GLU A 239 1.78 -14.28 -0.46
C GLU A 239 2.79 -13.86 -1.52
N LEU A 240 2.60 -12.71 -2.16
CA LEU A 240 3.58 -12.14 -3.09
C LEU A 240 4.96 -11.98 -2.43
N TYR A 241 5.02 -11.44 -1.20
CA TYR A 241 6.25 -11.35 -0.42
C TYR A 241 6.85 -12.72 -0.12
N ARG A 242 6.03 -13.70 0.29
CA ARG A 242 6.51 -15.09 0.56
C ARG A 242 7.02 -15.81 -0.68
N GLN A 243 6.52 -15.46 -1.86
CA GLN A 243 6.97 -15.99 -3.14
C GLN A 243 8.14 -15.22 -3.74
N GLY A 244 8.50 -14.06 -3.18
CA GLY A 244 9.65 -13.25 -3.61
C GLY A 244 10.95 -14.05 -3.62
N ARG A 245 11.83 -13.76 -4.56
CA ARG A 245 13.15 -14.38 -4.70
C ARG A 245 14.21 -13.32 -4.84
N ILE A 246 15.38 -13.57 -4.28
CA ILE A 246 16.55 -12.70 -4.44
C ILE A 246 16.82 -12.51 -5.94
N GLY A 247 16.96 -11.26 -6.37
CA GLY A 247 17.19 -10.89 -7.76
C GLY A 247 15.92 -10.71 -8.61
N GLU A 248 14.74 -10.99 -8.05
CA GLU A 248 13.46 -10.57 -8.63
C GLU A 248 13.05 -9.19 -8.08
N ASP A 249 12.13 -8.55 -8.77
CA ASP A 249 11.31 -7.47 -8.22
C ASP A 249 9.86 -7.94 -8.07
N PRO A 250 8.96 -7.14 -7.48
CA PRO A 250 7.58 -7.55 -7.28
C PRO A 250 6.82 -7.83 -8.58
N VAL A 251 7.15 -7.17 -9.70
CA VAL A 251 6.53 -7.43 -11.01
C VAL A 251 6.96 -8.80 -11.53
N MET A 252 8.24 -9.14 -11.42
CA MET A 252 8.75 -10.46 -11.82
C MET A 252 8.11 -11.57 -11.00
N THR A 253 8.05 -11.41 -9.67
CA THR A 253 7.41 -12.36 -8.76
C THR A 253 5.92 -12.51 -9.06
N TYR A 254 5.19 -11.42 -9.24
CA TYR A 254 3.76 -11.43 -9.54
C TYR A 254 3.47 -12.17 -10.85
N LYS A 255 4.20 -11.86 -11.93
CA LYS A 255 4.07 -12.55 -13.21
C LYS A 255 4.32 -14.04 -13.10
N ARG A 256 5.31 -14.45 -12.30
CA ARG A 256 5.63 -15.85 -12.06
C ARG A 256 4.52 -16.54 -11.25
N MET A 257 4.02 -15.93 -10.19
CA MET A 257 2.95 -16.48 -9.36
C MET A 257 1.68 -16.80 -10.17
N TYR A 258 1.32 -15.90 -11.08
CA TYR A 258 0.10 -16.04 -11.86
C TYR A 258 0.34 -16.55 -13.29
N ASN A 259 1.56 -17.01 -13.58
CA ASN A 259 1.97 -17.53 -14.90
C ASN A 259 1.59 -16.57 -16.05
N MET A 260 1.89 -15.30 -15.88
CA MET A 260 1.50 -14.23 -16.81
C MET A 260 2.59 -13.93 -17.82
N SER A 261 2.21 -13.85 -19.09
CA SER A 261 3.03 -13.21 -20.11
C SER A 261 3.14 -11.70 -19.87
N GLN A 262 4.13 -11.06 -20.47
CA GLN A 262 4.28 -9.59 -20.42
C GLN A 262 3.02 -8.87 -20.91
N LYS A 263 2.42 -9.37 -22.01
CA LYS A 263 1.18 -8.81 -22.53
C LYS A 263 0.03 -8.87 -21.54
N GLN A 264 -0.19 -10.02 -20.91
CA GLN A 264 -1.25 -10.20 -19.91
C GLN A 264 -1.06 -9.28 -18.71
N PHE A 265 0.18 -9.14 -18.23
CA PHE A 265 0.51 -8.23 -17.14
C PHE A 265 0.20 -6.76 -17.51
N CYS A 266 0.62 -6.31 -18.71
CA CYS A 266 0.28 -4.97 -19.18
C CYS A 266 -1.24 -4.76 -19.30
N ASP A 267 -1.97 -5.76 -19.80
CA ASP A 267 -3.43 -5.69 -19.93
C ASP A 267 -4.12 -5.59 -18.55
N GLU A 268 -3.59 -6.28 -17.53
CA GLU A 268 -4.10 -6.24 -16.17
C GLU A 268 -3.79 -4.92 -15.46
N MET A 269 -2.56 -4.42 -15.56
CA MET A 269 -2.17 -3.11 -15.03
C MET A 269 -3.05 -2.00 -15.61
N PHE A 270 -3.27 -2.04 -16.92
CA PHE A 270 -4.14 -1.09 -17.61
C PHE A 270 -5.57 -1.10 -17.06
N ARG A 271 -6.14 -2.29 -16.82
CA ARG A 271 -7.47 -2.42 -16.20
C ARG A 271 -7.51 -1.82 -14.81
N GLY A 272 -6.47 -2.01 -14.00
CA GLY A 272 -6.33 -1.37 -12.70
C GLY A 272 -6.43 0.16 -12.78
N TYR A 273 -5.79 0.78 -13.77
CA TYR A 273 -5.89 2.23 -13.97
C TYR A 273 -7.26 2.69 -14.50
N GLN A 274 -7.95 1.85 -15.29
CA GLN A 274 -9.34 2.15 -15.63
C GLN A 274 -10.23 2.19 -14.36
N HIS A 275 -10.06 1.26 -13.43
CA HIS A 275 -10.80 1.24 -12.16
C HIS A 275 -10.40 2.40 -11.24
N LEU A 276 -9.12 2.78 -11.21
CA LEU A 276 -8.59 3.84 -10.36
C LEU A 276 -9.24 5.20 -10.64
N VAL A 277 -9.52 5.54 -11.89
CA VAL A 277 -10.09 6.86 -12.25
C VAL A 277 -11.37 7.17 -11.49
N ASN A 278 -12.20 6.18 -11.22
CA ASN A 278 -13.42 6.32 -10.44
C ASN A 278 -13.33 5.72 -9.04
N PHE A 279 -12.14 5.36 -8.58
CA PHE A 279 -11.94 4.59 -7.34
C PHE A 279 -12.89 3.40 -7.23
N ASP A 280 -13.06 2.67 -8.34
CA ASP A 280 -13.93 1.48 -8.41
C ASP A 280 -13.20 0.25 -7.86
N PHE A 281 -12.87 0.33 -6.57
CA PHE A 281 -12.19 -0.69 -5.77
C PHE A 281 -13.11 -1.20 -4.67
N ASN A 282 -12.90 -2.43 -4.22
CA ASN A 282 -13.68 -3.05 -3.15
C ASN A 282 -13.45 -2.39 -1.79
N HIS A 283 -12.30 -1.71 -1.62
CA HIS A 283 -11.92 -1.07 -0.36
C HIS A 283 -12.17 0.44 -0.41
N ALA A 284 -12.64 0.99 0.73
CA ALA A 284 -12.73 2.43 0.99
C ALA A 284 -13.53 3.26 -0.04
N ARG A 285 -14.41 2.64 -0.82
CA ARG A 285 -15.15 3.34 -1.90
C ARG A 285 -15.95 4.55 -1.40
N LYS A 286 -16.52 4.47 -0.22
CA LYS A 286 -17.29 5.58 0.38
C LYS A 286 -16.38 6.76 0.72
N GLU A 287 -15.27 6.47 1.34
CA GLU A 287 -14.29 7.44 1.81
C GLU A 287 -13.53 8.11 0.66
N THR A 288 -13.38 7.40 -0.47
CA THR A 288 -12.65 7.88 -1.64
C THR A 288 -13.53 8.57 -2.69
N ARG A 289 -14.85 8.54 -2.55
CA ARG A 289 -15.77 9.10 -3.59
C ARG A 289 -15.49 10.55 -3.96
N GLN A 290 -15.08 11.38 -3.03
CA GLN A 290 -14.74 12.77 -3.27
C GLN A 290 -13.51 12.96 -4.16
N TYR A 291 -12.67 11.95 -4.31
CA TYR A 291 -11.44 11.95 -5.13
C TYR A 291 -11.65 11.29 -6.50
N ALA A 292 -12.78 10.64 -6.71
CA ALA A 292 -13.11 10.01 -7.97
C ALA A 292 -13.25 11.05 -9.08
N CYS A 293 -12.80 10.70 -10.28
CA CYS A 293 -12.87 11.56 -11.46
C CYS A 293 -12.10 12.89 -11.36
N THR A 294 -11.11 12.97 -10.47
CA THR A 294 -10.29 14.17 -10.28
C THR A 294 -8.96 14.14 -11.07
N PHE A 295 -8.65 13.02 -11.71
CA PHE A 295 -7.51 12.95 -12.62
C PHE A 295 -7.78 13.80 -13.87
N ASP A 296 -6.76 14.51 -14.35
CA ASP A 296 -6.80 15.19 -15.64
C ASP A 296 -5.37 15.47 -16.14
N THR A 297 -4.87 14.60 -17.00
CA THR A 297 -3.57 14.80 -17.61
C THR A 297 -3.61 15.95 -18.62
N GLU A 298 -2.79 16.96 -18.42
CA GLU A 298 -2.64 18.07 -19.34
C GLU A 298 -2.24 17.60 -20.74
N THR A 299 -2.90 18.15 -21.74
CA THR A 299 -2.63 17.87 -23.14
C THR A 299 -2.32 19.15 -23.91
N GLU A 300 -1.45 19.05 -24.90
CA GLU A 300 -1.12 20.14 -25.81
C GLU A 300 -1.21 19.68 -27.26
N GLY A 301 -1.18 20.64 -28.20
CA GLY A 301 -1.24 20.39 -29.62
C GLY A 301 -2.51 20.96 -30.27
N GLY A 302 -2.69 20.69 -31.54
CA GLY A 302 -3.83 21.17 -32.32
C GLY A 302 -4.69 20.02 -32.82
N LYS A 303 -4.58 19.66 -34.10
CA LYS A 303 -5.34 18.56 -34.70
C LYS A 303 -5.03 17.19 -34.08
N TRP A 304 -3.79 17.00 -33.64
CA TRP A 304 -3.33 15.88 -32.83
C TRP A 304 -2.94 16.40 -31.47
N LEU A 305 -3.48 15.78 -30.41
CA LEU A 305 -3.18 16.08 -29.03
C LEU A 305 -2.10 15.10 -28.53
N ARG A 306 -1.26 15.58 -27.63
CA ARG A 306 -0.29 14.76 -26.91
C ARG A 306 -0.29 15.14 -25.43
N PRO A 307 0.05 14.24 -24.51
CA PRO A 307 0.21 14.61 -23.11
C PRO A 307 1.46 15.48 -22.94
N LYS A 308 1.47 16.29 -21.91
CA LYS A 308 2.65 17.09 -21.53
C LYS A 308 3.83 16.19 -21.12
N ASN A 309 3.54 15.09 -20.40
CA ASN A 309 4.51 14.09 -19.99
C ASN A 309 4.07 12.72 -20.55
N TYR A 310 4.96 12.04 -21.25
CA TYR A 310 4.69 10.71 -21.76
C TYR A 310 4.75 9.67 -20.64
N PRO A 311 3.94 8.61 -20.69
CA PRO A 311 4.02 7.56 -19.69
C PRO A 311 5.33 6.79 -19.81
N GLU A 312 5.95 6.52 -18.69
CA GLU A 312 7.04 5.57 -18.53
C GLU A 312 6.50 4.14 -18.41
N GLU A 313 7.33 3.15 -18.07
CA GLU A 313 6.96 1.74 -17.92
C GLU A 313 5.85 1.55 -16.88
N TYR A 314 4.69 1.11 -17.34
CA TYR A 314 3.44 0.99 -16.57
C TYR A 314 2.95 2.30 -15.94
N GLY A 315 3.56 3.45 -16.27
CA GLY A 315 2.99 4.75 -15.99
C GLY A 315 1.80 5.04 -16.91
N PHE A 316 0.90 5.93 -16.52
CA PHE A 316 -0.30 6.21 -17.30
C PHE A 316 -0.66 7.70 -17.35
N ASN A 317 -1.42 8.05 -18.35
CA ASN A 317 -2.11 9.32 -18.47
C ASN A 317 -3.62 9.07 -18.38
N ALA A 318 -4.33 9.87 -17.57
CA ALA A 318 -5.78 9.88 -17.49
C ALA A 318 -6.31 11.22 -18.03
N ILE A 319 -6.72 11.24 -19.29
CA ILE A 319 -7.08 12.44 -20.02
C ILE A 319 -8.59 12.61 -19.98
N LYS A 320 -9.05 13.67 -19.36
CA LYS A 320 -10.47 14.02 -19.34
C LYS A 320 -10.87 14.57 -20.70
N LEU A 321 -11.98 14.09 -21.23
CA LEU A 321 -12.42 14.40 -22.60
C LEU A 321 -13.61 15.36 -22.66
N ASP A 322 -14.09 15.86 -21.53
CA ASP A 322 -15.32 16.63 -21.42
C ASP A 322 -15.30 17.94 -22.24
N ASP A 323 -14.16 18.58 -22.34
CA ASP A 323 -13.90 19.78 -23.14
C ASP A 323 -13.42 19.51 -24.56
N LYS A 324 -13.13 18.26 -24.90
CA LYS A 324 -12.54 17.84 -26.16
C LYS A 324 -13.57 17.25 -27.14
N VAL A 325 -14.69 16.71 -26.61
CA VAL A 325 -15.77 16.10 -27.40
C VAL A 325 -17.14 16.38 -26.79
N ASN A 326 -18.18 16.32 -27.64
CA ASN A 326 -19.55 16.44 -27.17
C ASN A 326 -20.01 15.14 -26.50
N LEU A 327 -20.09 15.11 -25.17
CA LEU A 327 -20.47 13.94 -24.37
C LEU A 327 -21.93 13.46 -24.60
N ASN A 328 -22.77 14.24 -25.30
CA ASN A 328 -24.09 13.77 -25.69
C ASN A 328 -24.06 12.79 -26.87
N ALA A 329 -22.91 12.61 -27.51
CA ALA A 329 -22.72 11.61 -28.55
C ALA A 329 -22.86 10.18 -27.97
N ARG A 330 -23.26 9.26 -28.84
CA ARG A 330 -23.41 7.85 -28.45
C ARG A 330 -22.21 6.98 -28.77
N LYS A 331 -21.31 7.50 -29.60
CA LYS A 331 -20.14 6.78 -30.04
C LYS A 331 -18.96 7.74 -30.13
N PHE A 332 -17.81 7.27 -29.68
CA PHE A 332 -16.53 7.98 -29.76
C PHE A 332 -15.54 7.12 -30.51
N ARG A 333 -14.72 7.75 -31.34
CA ARG A 333 -13.63 7.10 -32.08
C ARG A 333 -12.30 7.74 -31.74
N LEU A 334 -11.33 6.91 -31.50
CA LEU A 334 -9.95 7.26 -31.21
C LEU A 334 -9.05 6.92 -32.38
N ASN A 335 -8.27 7.89 -32.83
CA ASN A 335 -7.08 7.63 -33.63
C ASN A 335 -5.89 7.93 -32.71
N ILE A 336 -5.02 6.96 -32.50
CA ILE A 336 -3.83 7.07 -31.68
C ILE A 336 -2.61 6.59 -32.47
N GLN A 337 -1.49 7.27 -32.30
CA GLN A 337 -0.20 6.95 -32.89
C GLN A 337 0.80 6.83 -31.75
N GLY A 338 1.59 5.78 -31.74
CA GLY A 338 2.56 5.42 -30.73
C GLY A 338 2.64 3.91 -30.58
N ASP A 339 3.79 3.42 -30.15
CA ASP A 339 4.08 2.00 -30.02
C ASP A 339 4.12 1.59 -28.55
N ASN A 340 3.90 0.29 -28.29
CA ASN A 340 3.99 -0.29 -26.97
C ASN A 340 3.13 0.41 -25.92
N LEU A 341 1.87 0.62 -26.24
CA LEU A 341 0.87 1.26 -25.39
C LEU A 341 -0.25 0.28 -25.02
N ARG A 342 -0.93 0.60 -23.92
CA ARG A 342 -2.31 0.17 -23.67
C ARG A 342 -3.17 1.43 -23.56
N TYR A 343 -4.32 1.39 -24.20
CA TYR A 343 -5.25 2.52 -24.19
C TYR A 343 -6.70 2.06 -24.22
N GLY A 344 -7.57 2.94 -23.81
CA GLY A 344 -9.01 2.68 -23.81
C GLY A 344 -9.76 3.74 -23.01
N PHE A 345 -11.06 3.57 -22.91
CA PHE A 345 -11.97 4.54 -22.33
C PHE A 345 -12.50 4.12 -20.97
N VAL A 346 -12.80 5.11 -20.16
CA VAL A 346 -13.63 4.96 -18.96
C VAL A 346 -14.71 6.04 -19.01
N GLY A 347 -15.94 5.62 -19.15
CA GLY A 347 -17.10 6.50 -19.07
C GLY A 347 -17.75 6.38 -17.71
N ILE A 348 -17.96 7.50 -17.02
CA ILE A 348 -18.72 7.53 -15.78
C ILE A 348 -20.11 8.04 -16.11
N THR A 349 -21.11 7.30 -15.71
CA THR A 349 -22.51 7.66 -15.98
C THR A 349 -23.04 8.64 -14.92
N THR A 350 -24.10 9.37 -15.24
CA THR A 350 -24.72 10.31 -14.29
C THR A 350 -25.29 9.64 -13.03
N ASP A 351 -25.49 8.33 -13.05
CA ASP A 351 -25.85 7.50 -11.89
C ASP A 351 -24.63 6.78 -11.26
N ASP A 352 -23.43 7.31 -11.50
CA ASP A 352 -22.19 6.90 -10.88
C ASP A 352 -21.74 5.46 -11.20
N GLN A 353 -22.07 4.95 -12.39
CA GLN A 353 -21.60 3.65 -12.85
C GLN A 353 -20.40 3.81 -13.79
N SER A 354 -19.38 3.00 -13.60
CA SER A 354 -18.25 2.94 -14.52
C SER A 354 -18.59 2.06 -15.74
N VAL A 355 -18.25 2.54 -16.91
CA VAL A 355 -18.34 1.79 -18.17
C VAL A 355 -16.94 1.73 -18.77
N TYR A 356 -16.38 0.54 -18.88
CA TYR A 356 -15.04 0.31 -19.36
C TYR A 356 -15.06 -0.15 -20.82
N SER A 357 -14.10 0.35 -21.61
CA SER A 357 -13.80 -0.24 -22.91
C SER A 357 -12.87 -1.45 -22.76
N ASP A 358 -12.77 -2.24 -23.80
CA ASP A 358 -11.70 -3.22 -23.94
C ASP A 358 -10.33 -2.54 -24.01
N VAL A 359 -9.28 -3.31 -23.73
CA VAL A 359 -7.88 -2.89 -23.92
C VAL A 359 -7.64 -2.64 -25.41
N ASN A 360 -6.98 -1.53 -25.72
CA ASN A 360 -6.72 -1.05 -27.08
C ASN A 360 -7.98 -0.80 -27.94
N ALA A 361 -9.07 -0.44 -27.28
CA ALA A 361 -10.30 -0.05 -27.97
C ALA A 361 -10.11 1.30 -28.68
N THR A 362 -10.39 1.32 -29.99
CA THR A 362 -10.42 2.55 -30.80
C THR A 362 -11.82 3.14 -30.92
N GLU A 363 -12.81 2.47 -30.37
CA GLU A 363 -14.19 2.92 -30.31
C GLU A 363 -14.76 2.73 -28.91
N PHE A 364 -15.63 3.64 -28.50
CA PHE A 364 -16.40 3.54 -27.27
C PHE A 364 -17.86 3.85 -27.56
N VAL A 365 -18.75 2.95 -27.17
CA VAL A 365 -20.20 3.09 -27.37
C VAL A 365 -20.87 3.24 -26.02
N VAL A 366 -21.59 4.34 -25.86
CA VAL A 366 -22.35 4.61 -24.62
C VAL A 366 -23.61 3.75 -24.59
N PRO A 367 -23.87 2.99 -23.51
CA PRO A 367 -25.10 2.22 -23.39
C PRO A 367 -26.36 3.10 -23.58
N LYS A 368 -27.38 2.59 -24.30
CA LYS A 368 -28.55 3.38 -24.73
C LYS A 368 -29.29 4.13 -23.62
N SER A 369 -29.34 3.56 -22.42
CA SER A 369 -30.02 4.11 -21.26
C SER A 369 -29.15 5.04 -20.40
N LYS A 370 -27.87 5.24 -20.77
CA LYS A 370 -26.92 5.97 -19.93
C LYS A 370 -26.50 7.30 -20.56
N ARG A 371 -26.11 8.23 -19.70
CA ARG A 371 -25.42 9.48 -20.07
C ARG A 371 -24.08 9.51 -19.34
N LEU A 372 -23.06 10.04 -20.00
CA LEU A 372 -21.71 10.14 -19.43
C LEU A 372 -21.48 11.51 -18.80
N SER A 373 -20.74 11.51 -17.69
CA SER A 373 -20.18 12.70 -17.06
C SER A 373 -19.23 12.25 -15.93
N PRO A 374 -17.92 12.14 -16.15
CA PRO A 374 -17.13 12.44 -17.36
C PRO A 374 -16.85 11.21 -18.27
N LEU A 375 -16.06 11.47 -19.33
CA LEU A 375 -15.42 10.46 -20.17
C LEU A 375 -13.89 10.64 -20.11
N TYR A 376 -13.16 9.55 -19.91
CA TYR A 376 -11.70 9.52 -19.89
C TYR A 376 -11.13 8.69 -21.04
N LEU A 377 -9.99 9.12 -21.55
CA LEU A 377 -9.05 8.30 -22.27
C LEU A 377 -7.88 7.96 -21.32
N ILE A 378 -7.65 6.67 -21.10
CA ILE A 378 -6.48 6.19 -20.36
C ILE A 378 -5.46 5.68 -21.38
N VAL A 379 -4.20 6.09 -21.22
CA VAL A 379 -3.08 5.60 -22.02
C VAL A 379 -1.94 5.24 -21.10
N MET A 380 -1.42 4.01 -21.21
CA MET A 380 -0.36 3.47 -20.36
C MET A 380 0.82 3.02 -21.21
N GLY A 381 2.03 3.26 -20.75
CA GLY A 381 3.25 2.69 -21.30
C GLY A 381 3.30 1.17 -21.06
N ALA A 382 3.46 0.39 -22.11
CA ALA A 382 3.37 -1.07 -22.07
C ALA A 382 4.58 -1.73 -22.73
N PRO A 383 5.71 -1.84 -22.03
CA PRO A 383 6.96 -2.36 -22.57
C PRO A 383 6.80 -3.82 -23.04
N LEU A 384 7.55 -4.19 -24.09
CA LEU A 384 7.58 -5.56 -24.61
C LEU A 384 8.22 -6.56 -23.64
N GLN A 385 9.11 -6.06 -22.79
CA GLN A 385 9.76 -6.81 -21.71
C GLN A 385 9.74 -5.94 -20.46
N HIS A 386 9.58 -6.56 -19.28
CA HIS A 386 9.72 -5.86 -18.02
C HIS A 386 11.17 -5.45 -17.83
N TYR A 387 11.37 -4.21 -17.48
CA TYR A 387 12.66 -3.66 -17.11
C TYR A 387 12.80 -3.71 -15.59
N HIS A 388 13.73 -4.54 -15.11
CA HIS A 388 14.02 -4.63 -13.68
C HIS A 388 14.59 -3.30 -13.19
N ILE A 389 13.88 -2.65 -12.27
CA ILE A 389 14.36 -1.45 -11.58
C ILE A 389 15.11 -1.93 -10.34
N PRO A 390 16.45 -1.81 -10.29
CA PRO A 390 17.21 -2.21 -9.13
C PRO A 390 16.80 -1.41 -7.90
N MET A 391 17.02 -1.97 -6.72
CA MET A 391 16.79 -1.26 -5.47
C MET A 391 17.53 0.08 -5.47
N PRO A 392 16.89 1.16 -4.97
CA PRO A 392 17.55 2.45 -4.87
C PRO A 392 18.72 2.35 -3.89
N THR A 393 19.89 2.69 -4.39
CA THR A 393 21.05 3.02 -3.58
C THR A 393 21.08 4.54 -3.38
N ASP A 394 21.88 5.05 -2.44
CA ASP A 394 22.11 6.49 -2.29
C ASP A 394 22.53 7.17 -3.61
N GLU A 395 23.24 6.43 -4.46
CA GLU A 395 23.66 6.88 -5.77
C GLU A 395 22.48 6.98 -6.74
N ASN A 396 21.55 6.03 -6.72
CA ASN A 396 20.34 6.03 -7.54
C ASN A 396 19.35 7.13 -7.13
N TYR A 397 19.29 7.51 -5.86
CA TYR A 397 18.51 8.68 -5.41
C TYR A 397 19.10 10.00 -5.93
N LYS A 398 20.41 10.11 -6.02
CA LYS A 398 21.10 11.30 -6.54
C LYS A 398 21.08 11.39 -8.07
N ASN A 399 21.09 10.24 -8.74
CA ASN A 399 21.12 10.11 -10.19
C ASN A 399 20.03 9.10 -10.63
N PRO A 400 18.75 9.49 -10.62
CA PRO A 400 17.69 8.59 -11.02
C PRO A 400 17.91 8.15 -12.46
N GLN A 401 17.82 6.85 -12.71
CA GLN A 401 17.93 6.30 -14.04
C GLN A 401 16.85 6.92 -14.92
N LYS A 402 17.22 7.38 -16.11
CA LYS A 402 16.23 7.82 -17.12
C LYS A 402 15.49 6.60 -17.62
N LEU A 403 14.21 6.50 -17.30
CA LEU A 403 13.36 5.39 -17.71
C LEU A 403 12.85 5.60 -19.14
N LEU A 404 12.45 4.52 -19.77
CA LEU A 404 11.91 4.54 -21.13
C LEU A 404 10.52 5.18 -21.12
N GLU A 405 10.38 6.26 -21.89
CA GLU A 405 9.10 6.90 -22.16
C GLU A 405 8.43 6.27 -23.40
N PHE A 406 7.09 6.27 -23.43
CA PHE A 406 6.26 5.77 -24.51
C PHE A 406 5.52 6.93 -25.17
N PRO A 407 6.13 7.62 -26.16
CA PRO A 407 5.52 8.77 -26.82
C PRO A 407 4.28 8.38 -27.62
N TYR A 408 3.25 9.23 -27.55
CA TYR A 408 2.06 9.06 -28.36
C TYR A 408 1.39 10.40 -28.69
N SER A 409 0.56 10.36 -29.71
CA SER A 409 -0.40 11.41 -30.02
C SER A 409 -1.76 10.82 -30.40
N PHE A 410 -2.81 11.56 -30.18
CA PHE A 410 -4.16 11.07 -30.43
C PHE A 410 -5.10 12.12 -31.00
N ARG A 411 -6.19 11.65 -31.58
CA ARG A 411 -7.35 12.45 -31.98
C ARG A 411 -8.61 11.71 -31.58
N ILE A 412 -9.57 12.44 -31.08
CA ILE A 412 -10.86 11.90 -30.65
C ILE A 412 -12.00 12.55 -31.41
N PHE A 413 -13.00 11.78 -31.78
CA PHE A 413 -14.18 12.23 -32.52
C PHE A 413 -15.43 11.67 -31.87
N ALA A 414 -16.41 12.54 -31.68
CA ALA A 414 -17.77 12.12 -31.40
C ALA A 414 -18.46 11.78 -32.73
N THR A 415 -19.12 10.64 -32.79
CA THR A 415 -19.91 10.21 -33.96
C THR A 415 -21.39 10.04 -33.58
N ARG A 416 -22.26 10.28 -34.49
CA ARG A 416 -23.69 10.10 -34.30
C ARG A 416 -24.10 8.65 -34.22
#